data_35584a89f8ca79019970c1b7322b5461
#
_entry.id   35584a89f8ca79019970c1b7322b5461
#
_cell.length_a   1.000
_cell.length_b   1.000
_cell.length_c   1.000
_cell.angle_alpha   90.00
_cell.angle_beta   90.00
_cell.angle_gamma   90.00
#
_symmetry.space_group_name_H-M   'P 1'
#
loop_
_entity.id
_entity.type
_entity.pdbx_description
1 polymer ?
#
loop_
_entity_poly.entity_id
_entity_poly.type
_entity_poly.pdbx_seq_one_letter_code
_entity_poly.pdbx_strand_id
1 'polypeptide(L)'
;MSSFDIAMSKVAVLMGGSSAEREISLLSGQGVLGALQSLGVYASAFDPSQIPLEQLKTQQYTHAFIALHGRHGEDGTVQGALELMGIPYTGSGVMASAIAMDKQMTKRLWRAEHLSTPPSIWLPPNEQTPEKISHISKQLGLPLIVKPPHEGSSIGVTKVVHEAQLAQAIALATSHDPDLLCEMFIEGEELTCPVIGQGDNAKALPVVKIVAPQGAYDYQNKYFTDDVSYLCPSGLAADEEKTIQALSVAAYRALGCRGWGRADIMVRASDRQPFLLEMNTSPGMTSHSLVPMSALAAGISYPQLCLMILSNASLDSRKAVAKQ
;
A
#
# COMPACT_ATOMS: atom_id res chain seq x y z
N MET A 1 6.80 24.43 9.43
CA MET A 1 7.43 23.16 9.00
C MET A 1 8.91 23.34 9.21
N SER A 2 9.57 22.55 10.08
CA SER A 2 11.03 22.49 10.05
C SER A 2 11.39 21.82 8.73
N SER A 3 12.06 22.53 7.83
CA SER A 3 12.60 21.95 6.60
C SER A 3 13.53 20.80 7.00
N PHE A 4 13.39 19.64 6.36
CA PHE A 4 14.34 18.54 6.52
C PHE A 4 15.73 19.07 6.15
N ASP A 5 16.65 18.99 7.09
CA ASP A 5 18.05 19.39 6.89
C ASP A 5 18.94 18.15 6.87
N ILE A 6 19.51 17.85 5.71
CA ILE A 6 20.38 16.69 5.51
C ILE A 6 21.55 16.70 6.52
N ALA A 7 22.16 17.86 6.77
CA ALA A 7 23.34 17.98 7.61
C ALA A 7 23.05 17.73 9.10
N MET A 8 21.82 17.96 9.54
CA MET A 8 21.39 17.83 10.94
C MET A 8 20.58 16.59 11.22
N SER A 9 20.35 15.76 10.20
CA SER A 9 19.45 14.61 10.34
C SER A 9 20.21 13.30 10.47
N LYS A 10 19.86 12.52 11.52
CA LYS A 10 20.24 11.13 11.66
C LYS A 10 19.02 10.25 11.41
N VAL A 11 19.06 9.50 10.32
CA VAL A 11 17.90 8.76 9.79
C VAL A 11 18.02 7.27 10.09
N ALA A 12 16.99 6.69 10.73
CA ALA A 12 16.81 5.25 10.82
C ALA A 12 16.02 4.77 9.60
N VAL A 13 16.58 3.89 8.79
CA VAL A 13 15.82 3.17 7.77
C VAL A 13 15.27 1.90 8.41
N LEU A 14 13.99 1.92 8.75
CA LEU A 14 13.29 0.80 9.39
C LEU A 14 13.04 -0.27 8.33
N MET A 15 13.67 -1.44 8.47
CA MET A 15 13.60 -2.55 7.53
C MET A 15 13.57 -3.90 8.24
N GLY A 16 13.17 -4.94 7.55
CA GLY A 16 13.05 -6.29 8.11
C GLY A 16 11.72 -6.46 8.86
N GLY A 17 11.75 -6.35 10.18
CA GLY A 17 10.55 -6.57 11.00
C GLY A 17 10.15 -8.05 11.09
N SER A 18 8.92 -8.33 11.57
CA SER A 18 8.44 -9.69 11.85
C SER A 18 7.31 -10.16 10.93
N SER A 19 6.95 -9.38 9.91
CA SER A 19 5.88 -9.75 8.98
C SER A 19 6.33 -10.83 7.99
N ALA A 20 5.36 -11.44 7.30
CA ALA A 20 5.63 -12.39 6.20
C ALA A 20 6.41 -11.75 5.03
N GLU A 21 6.43 -10.43 4.94
CA GLU A 21 7.11 -9.66 3.88
C GLU A 21 8.51 -9.18 4.29
N ARG A 22 9.09 -9.79 5.35
CA ARG A 22 10.42 -9.43 5.90
C ARG A 22 11.52 -9.33 4.84
N GLU A 23 11.63 -10.29 3.95
CA GLU A 23 12.69 -10.33 2.93
C GLU A 23 12.58 -9.15 1.96
N ILE A 24 11.37 -8.83 1.52
CA ILE A 24 11.11 -7.68 0.65
C ILE A 24 11.40 -6.37 1.37
N SER A 25 11.08 -6.30 2.65
CA SER A 25 11.39 -5.14 3.50
C SER A 25 12.90 -4.92 3.64
N LEU A 26 13.68 -5.97 3.80
CA LEU A 26 15.14 -5.88 3.85
C LEU A 26 15.72 -5.39 2.52
N LEU A 27 15.25 -5.90 1.39
CA LEU A 27 15.68 -5.46 0.05
C LEU A 27 15.29 -3.98 -0.21
N SER A 28 14.06 -3.61 0.11
CA SER A 28 13.58 -2.22 0.00
C SER A 28 14.42 -1.28 0.87
N GLY A 29 14.63 -1.66 2.13
CA GLY A 29 15.39 -0.85 3.08
C GLY A 29 16.85 -0.69 2.70
N GLN A 30 17.50 -1.73 2.20
CA GLN A 30 18.88 -1.64 1.69
C GLN A 30 19.00 -0.71 0.50
N GLY A 31 18.05 -0.79 -0.46
CA GLY A 31 18.00 0.13 -1.58
C GLY A 31 17.84 1.59 -1.14
N VAL A 32 16.89 1.86 -0.25
CA VAL A 32 16.65 3.20 0.33
C VAL A 32 17.89 3.69 1.08
N LEU A 33 18.52 2.84 1.91
CA LEU A 33 19.71 3.20 2.67
C LEU A 33 20.85 3.64 1.76
N GLY A 34 21.16 2.82 0.74
CA GLY A 34 22.20 3.15 -0.24
C GLY A 34 21.90 4.44 -1.01
N ALA A 35 20.63 4.64 -1.40
CA ALA A 35 20.19 5.86 -2.09
C ALA A 35 20.36 7.12 -1.22
N LEU A 36 19.93 7.08 0.03
CA LEU A 36 20.06 8.21 0.95
C LEU A 36 21.53 8.51 1.27
N GLN A 37 22.35 7.48 1.50
CA GLN A 37 23.79 7.63 1.74
C GLN A 37 24.51 8.23 0.52
N SER A 38 24.13 7.87 -0.70
CA SER A 38 24.71 8.44 -1.92
C SER A 38 24.48 9.95 -2.07
N LEU A 39 23.43 10.46 -1.39
CA LEU A 39 23.12 11.89 -1.33
C LEU A 39 23.68 12.59 -0.08
N GLY A 40 24.54 11.91 0.70
CA GLY A 40 25.16 12.48 1.89
C GLY A 40 24.27 12.50 3.14
N VAL A 41 23.11 11.83 3.12
CA VAL A 41 22.26 11.69 4.31
C VAL A 41 22.92 10.73 5.29
N TYR A 42 23.03 11.12 6.56
CA TYR A 42 23.50 10.23 7.62
C TYR A 42 22.39 9.26 7.99
N ALA A 43 22.32 8.13 7.27
CA ALA A 43 21.31 7.09 7.41
C ALA A 43 21.96 5.76 7.82
N SER A 44 21.24 4.97 8.61
CA SER A 44 21.64 3.61 9.02
C SER A 44 20.44 2.67 9.07
N ALA A 45 20.71 1.38 8.85
CA ALA A 45 19.72 0.31 8.96
C ALA A 45 19.24 0.16 10.39
N PHE A 46 17.94 -0.12 10.56
CA PHE A 46 17.34 -0.41 11.84
C PHE A 46 16.27 -1.50 11.66
N ASP A 47 16.52 -2.68 12.22
CA ASP A 47 15.58 -3.80 12.17
C ASP A 47 14.87 -3.95 13.53
N PRO A 48 13.57 -3.60 13.61
CA PRO A 48 12.84 -3.66 14.88
C PRO A 48 12.61 -5.09 15.40
N SER A 49 12.86 -6.12 14.60
CA SER A 49 12.85 -7.51 15.10
C SER A 49 14.11 -7.88 15.87
N GLN A 50 15.18 -7.11 15.72
CA GLN A 50 16.49 -7.34 16.36
C GLN A 50 16.85 -6.28 17.37
N ILE A 51 16.40 -5.04 17.15
CA ILE A 51 16.72 -3.87 17.96
C ILE A 51 15.41 -3.27 18.48
N PRO A 52 15.20 -3.19 19.80
CA PRO A 52 14.01 -2.56 20.37
C PRO A 52 13.81 -1.13 19.88
N LEU A 53 12.57 -0.75 19.54
CA LEU A 53 12.25 0.57 18.93
C LEU A 53 12.68 1.75 19.83
N GLU A 54 12.66 1.62 21.16
CA GLU A 54 13.12 2.65 22.09
C GLU A 54 14.59 3.03 21.90
N GLN A 55 15.39 2.17 21.27
CA GLN A 55 16.77 2.48 20.90
C GLN A 55 16.88 3.62 19.87
N LEU A 56 15.82 3.88 19.13
CA LEU A 56 15.77 5.06 18.22
C LEU A 56 16.02 6.35 19.00
N LYS A 57 15.42 6.50 20.19
CA LYS A 57 15.63 7.65 21.06
C LYS A 57 17.02 7.66 21.70
N THR A 58 17.42 6.52 22.27
CA THR A 58 18.71 6.37 22.94
C THR A 58 19.88 6.65 22.00
N GLN A 59 19.75 6.23 20.75
CA GLN A 59 20.73 6.45 19.69
C GLN A 59 20.56 7.81 18.98
N GLN A 60 19.63 8.65 19.43
CA GLN A 60 19.40 10.01 18.93
C GLN A 60 19.02 10.08 17.44
N TYR A 61 18.23 9.14 16.94
CA TYR A 61 17.65 9.28 15.61
C TYR A 61 16.65 10.43 15.58
N THR A 62 16.74 11.25 14.54
CA THR A 62 15.88 12.44 14.34
C THR A 62 14.72 12.16 13.41
N HIS A 63 14.86 11.19 12.53
CA HIS A 63 13.85 10.80 11.53
C HIS A 63 13.85 9.28 11.32
N ALA A 64 12.70 8.74 10.91
CA ALA A 64 12.57 7.36 10.49
C ALA A 64 12.08 7.29 9.05
N PHE A 65 12.78 6.54 8.19
CA PHE A 65 12.26 6.11 6.90
C PHE A 65 11.65 4.73 7.07
N ILE A 66 10.34 4.59 6.87
CA ILE A 66 9.65 3.31 6.99
C ILE A 66 9.77 2.58 5.65
N ALA A 67 10.52 1.48 5.64
CA ALA A 67 10.62 0.50 4.56
C ALA A 67 10.15 -0.89 5.03
N LEU A 68 9.39 -0.92 6.13
CA LEU A 68 8.68 -2.10 6.62
C LEU A 68 7.43 -2.32 5.77
N HIS A 69 7.06 -3.59 5.56
CA HIS A 69 5.86 -3.99 4.82
C HIS A 69 4.98 -4.89 5.69
N GLY A 70 3.68 -4.90 5.38
CA GLY A 70 2.68 -5.72 6.08
C GLY A 70 2.46 -5.33 7.54
N ARG A 71 2.13 -6.33 8.37
CA ARG A 71 1.84 -6.10 9.79
C ARG A 71 3.00 -5.46 10.53
N HIS A 72 2.69 -4.55 11.45
CA HIS A 72 3.58 -3.70 12.24
C HIS A 72 4.40 -2.69 11.40
N GLY A 73 4.34 -2.76 10.07
CA GLY A 73 5.02 -1.83 9.16
C GLY A 73 4.10 -0.77 8.57
N GLU A 74 2.94 -1.19 8.09
CA GLU A 74 1.98 -0.31 7.38
C GLU A 74 0.56 -0.34 7.95
N ASP A 75 0.38 -0.88 9.16
CA ASP A 75 -0.90 -1.00 9.87
C ASP A 75 -1.15 0.07 10.96
N GLY A 76 -0.27 1.07 11.07
CA GLY A 76 -0.35 2.12 12.09
C GLY A 76 0.44 1.82 13.37
N THR A 77 0.91 0.59 13.58
CA THR A 77 1.57 0.18 14.84
C THR A 77 2.92 0.87 15.02
N VAL A 78 3.84 0.78 14.04
CA VAL A 78 5.14 1.46 14.12
C VAL A 78 4.97 2.97 14.07
N GLN A 79 4.00 3.47 13.31
CA GLN A 79 3.67 4.88 13.23
C GLN A 79 3.27 5.42 14.62
N GLY A 80 2.40 4.69 15.35
CA GLY A 80 2.00 5.04 16.71
C GLY A 80 3.17 5.07 17.70
N ALA A 81 4.10 4.12 17.61
CA ALA A 81 5.31 4.12 18.40
C ALA A 81 6.20 5.34 18.11
N LEU A 82 6.36 5.71 16.83
CA LEU A 82 7.14 6.89 16.40
C LEU A 82 6.47 8.20 16.85
N GLU A 83 5.12 8.29 16.81
CA GLU A 83 4.36 9.42 17.36
C GLU A 83 4.66 9.63 18.86
N LEU A 84 4.57 8.56 19.67
CA LEU A 84 4.86 8.62 21.11
C LEU A 84 6.32 8.98 21.40
N MET A 85 7.24 8.58 20.53
CA MET A 85 8.65 8.93 20.62
C MET A 85 8.95 10.35 20.12
N GLY A 86 8.04 10.97 19.38
CA GLY A 86 8.24 12.28 18.77
C GLY A 86 9.26 12.26 17.63
N ILE A 87 9.41 11.13 16.94
CA ILE A 87 10.34 10.95 15.81
C ILE A 87 9.52 11.05 14.49
N PRO A 88 9.72 12.11 13.70
CA PRO A 88 9.09 12.24 12.39
C PRO A 88 9.42 11.05 11.48
N TYR A 89 8.42 10.60 10.72
CA TYR A 89 8.55 9.41 9.87
C TYR A 89 7.94 9.62 8.49
N THR A 90 8.39 8.83 7.53
CA THR A 90 7.89 8.84 6.16
C THR A 90 6.57 8.10 6.02
N GLY A 91 5.76 8.50 5.06
CA GLY A 91 4.51 7.82 4.72
C GLY A 91 3.32 8.30 5.55
N SER A 92 2.25 7.54 5.49
CA SER A 92 0.96 7.84 6.12
C SER A 92 1.01 7.74 7.64
N GLY A 93 0.15 8.50 8.31
CA GLY A 93 0.02 8.48 9.76
C GLY A 93 -0.74 7.26 10.30
N VAL A 94 -0.92 7.23 11.61
CA VAL A 94 -1.50 6.08 12.33
C VAL A 94 -2.86 5.67 11.77
N MET A 95 -3.79 6.62 11.71
CA MET A 95 -5.17 6.34 11.28
C MET A 95 -5.22 5.91 9.81
N ALA A 96 -4.54 6.62 8.94
CA ALA A 96 -4.55 6.32 7.50
C ALA A 96 -3.93 4.96 7.21
N SER A 97 -2.83 4.61 7.86
CA SER A 97 -2.18 3.30 7.74
C SER A 97 -3.08 2.17 8.22
N ALA A 98 -3.71 2.34 9.40
CA ALA A 98 -4.62 1.33 9.95
C ALA A 98 -5.85 1.10 9.04
N ILE A 99 -6.44 2.18 8.51
CA ILE A 99 -7.57 2.08 7.59
C ILE A 99 -7.15 1.44 6.26
N ALA A 100 -6.01 1.83 5.70
CA ALA A 100 -5.54 1.30 4.42
C ALA A 100 -5.22 -0.20 4.50
N MET A 101 -4.72 -0.68 5.64
CA MET A 101 -4.47 -2.09 5.89
C MET A 101 -5.76 -2.92 5.94
N ASP A 102 -6.85 -2.34 6.45
CA ASP A 102 -8.18 -2.96 6.48
C ASP A 102 -8.95 -2.66 5.18
N LYS A 103 -8.96 -3.64 4.24
CA LYS A 103 -9.65 -3.50 2.95
C LYS A 103 -11.15 -3.24 3.09
N GLN A 104 -11.78 -3.72 4.17
CA GLN A 104 -13.20 -3.49 4.43
C GLN A 104 -13.44 -2.02 4.84
N MET A 105 -12.64 -1.47 5.76
CA MET A 105 -12.76 -0.08 6.17
C MET A 105 -12.39 0.87 5.03
N THR A 106 -11.34 0.57 4.29
CA THR A 106 -10.96 1.31 3.07
C THR A 106 -12.12 1.41 2.08
N LYS A 107 -12.76 0.30 1.74
CA LYS A 107 -13.89 0.29 0.80
C LYS A 107 -15.13 1.01 1.34
N ARG A 108 -15.37 0.95 2.65
CA ARG A 108 -16.47 1.71 3.27
C ARG A 108 -16.26 3.21 3.10
N LEU A 109 -15.06 3.71 3.37
CA LEU A 109 -14.73 5.12 3.19
C LEU A 109 -14.80 5.53 1.71
N TRP A 110 -14.22 4.75 0.82
CA TRP A 110 -14.30 5.06 -0.62
C TRP A 110 -15.75 5.12 -1.13
N ARG A 111 -16.61 4.21 -0.68
CA ARG A 111 -18.05 4.27 -1.05
C ARG A 111 -18.75 5.50 -0.46
N ALA A 112 -18.41 5.90 0.76
CA ALA A 112 -18.96 7.11 1.37
C ALA A 112 -18.55 8.38 0.61
N GLU A 113 -17.34 8.37 0.03
CA GLU A 113 -16.81 9.44 -0.84
C GLU A 113 -17.18 9.24 -2.33
N HIS A 114 -18.11 8.33 -2.65
CA HIS A 114 -18.57 8.01 -4.01
C HIS A 114 -17.44 7.55 -4.96
N LEU A 115 -16.35 7.00 -4.45
CA LEU A 115 -15.27 6.44 -5.23
C LEU A 115 -15.57 5.00 -5.64
N SER A 116 -15.25 4.67 -6.90
CA SER A 116 -15.55 3.37 -7.48
C SER A 116 -14.66 2.28 -6.88
N THR A 117 -15.26 1.25 -6.30
CA THR A 117 -14.60 0.02 -5.81
C THR A 117 -15.53 -1.16 -6.08
N PRO A 118 -15.00 -2.39 -6.29
CA PRO A 118 -15.86 -3.53 -6.57
C PRO A 118 -16.95 -3.71 -5.50
N PRO A 119 -18.20 -4.04 -5.88
CA PRO A 119 -19.21 -4.49 -4.95
C PRO A 119 -18.66 -5.61 -4.08
N SER A 120 -18.88 -5.52 -2.77
CA SER A 120 -18.31 -6.50 -1.85
C SER A 120 -19.21 -6.75 -0.66
N ILE A 121 -19.07 -7.95 -0.08
CA ILE A 121 -19.70 -8.40 1.14
C ILE A 121 -18.61 -8.68 2.16
N TRP A 122 -18.71 -8.05 3.33
CA TRP A 122 -17.92 -8.42 4.49
C TRP A 122 -18.59 -9.59 5.21
N LEU A 123 -17.82 -10.61 5.55
CA LEU A 123 -18.28 -11.83 6.17
C LEU A 123 -17.48 -12.08 7.46
N PRO A 124 -17.87 -11.49 8.60
CA PRO A 124 -17.21 -11.71 9.88
C PRO A 124 -17.46 -13.15 10.38
N PRO A 125 -16.67 -13.65 11.35
CA PRO A 125 -16.74 -15.04 11.81
C PRO A 125 -18.15 -15.47 12.26
N ASN A 126 -18.87 -14.59 12.96
CA ASN A 126 -20.23 -14.87 13.44
C ASN A 126 -21.30 -14.88 12.33
N GLU A 127 -20.94 -14.50 11.11
CA GLU A 127 -21.83 -14.46 9.94
C GLU A 127 -21.47 -15.50 8.87
N GLN A 128 -20.45 -16.32 9.08
CA GLN A 128 -20.04 -17.40 8.17
C GLN A 128 -20.97 -18.61 8.26
N THR A 129 -22.28 -18.39 8.11
CA THR A 129 -23.29 -19.45 8.11
C THR A 129 -23.54 -20.00 6.71
N PRO A 130 -23.95 -21.28 6.56
CA PRO A 130 -24.27 -21.86 5.25
C PRO A 130 -25.26 -21.02 4.44
N GLU A 131 -26.26 -20.42 5.09
CA GLU A 131 -27.27 -19.57 4.44
C GLU A 131 -26.63 -18.30 3.86
N LYS A 132 -25.80 -17.60 4.63
CA LYS A 132 -25.11 -16.41 4.13
C LYS A 132 -24.13 -16.73 3.02
N ILE A 133 -23.36 -17.79 3.17
CA ILE A 133 -22.41 -18.27 2.15
C ILE A 133 -23.15 -18.56 0.84
N SER A 134 -24.29 -19.25 0.88
CA SER A 134 -25.07 -19.55 -0.32
C SER A 134 -25.69 -18.32 -1.01
N HIS A 135 -25.77 -17.18 -0.32
CA HIS A 135 -26.28 -15.93 -0.89
C HIS A 135 -25.19 -15.07 -1.54
N ILE A 136 -23.92 -15.32 -1.24
CA ILE A 136 -22.81 -14.50 -1.76
C ILE A 136 -22.78 -14.51 -3.28
N SER A 137 -22.80 -15.69 -3.89
CA SER A 137 -22.79 -15.86 -5.35
C SER A 137 -24.01 -15.24 -6.03
N LYS A 138 -25.18 -15.30 -5.37
CA LYS A 138 -26.42 -14.67 -5.88
C LYS A 138 -26.37 -13.15 -5.84
N GLN A 139 -25.70 -12.57 -4.84
CA GLN A 139 -25.63 -11.14 -4.64
C GLN A 139 -24.51 -10.49 -5.46
N LEU A 140 -23.34 -11.12 -5.53
CA LEU A 140 -22.15 -10.58 -6.23
C LEU A 140 -22.02 -11.08 -7.66
N GLY A 141 -22.67 -12.18 -8.02
CA GLY A 141 -22.46 -12.89 -9.28
C GLY A 141 -21.19 -13.74 -9.25
N LEU A 142 -20.96 -14.49 -10.33
CA LEU A 142 -19.72 -15.24 -10.57
C LEU A 142 -19.11 -14.74 -11.90
N PRO A 143 -17.77 -14.69 -11.98
CA PRO A 143 -16.80 -15.02 -10.92
C PRO A 143 -16.74 -13.97 -9.80
N LEU A 144 -16.30 -14.39 -8.61
CA LEU A 144 -16.04 -13.51 -7.48
C LEU A 144 -14.68 -13.83 -6.83
N ILE A 145 -14.18 -12.91 -6.01
CA ILE A 145 -12.96 -13.07 -5.22
C ILE A 145 -13.32 -13.26 -3.75
N VAL A 146 -12.71 -14.25 -3.10
CA VAL A 146 -12.70 -14.42 -1.64
C VAL A 146 -11.30 -14.13 -1.13
N LYS A 147 -11.16 -13.27 -0.13
CA LYS A 147 -9.86 -12.87 0.40
C LYS A 147 -9.92 -12.46 1.88
N PRO A 148 -8.81 -12.62 2.63
CA PRO A 148 -8.65 -12.01 3.94
C PRO A 148 -8.53 -10.48 3.79
N PRO A 149 -9.22 -9.65 4.62
CA PRO A 149 -9.16 -8.20 4.49
C PRO A 149 -7.86 -7.57 4.98
N HIS A 150 -7.13 -8.20 5.92
CA HIS A 150 -5.96 -7.64 6.58
C HIS A 150 -4.62 -8.22 6.09
N GLU A 151 -4.63 -9.06 5.06
CA GLU A 151 -3.41 -9.64 4.49
C GLU A 151 -3.00 -8.93 3.19
N GLY A 152 -1.68 -8.84 2.98
CA GLY A 152 -1.06 -8.32 1.77
C GLY A 152 -0.69 -9.40 0.76
N SER A 153 -0.02 -9.02 -0.33
CA SER A 153 0.67 -9.91 -1.27
C SER A 153 -0.18 -11.06 -1.84
N SER A 154 -1.49 -10.87 -1.96
CA SER A 154 -2.45 -11.88 -2.48
C SER A 154 -2.52 -13.19 -1.66
N ILE A 155 -2.07 -13.19 -0.40
CA ILE A 155 -2.16 -14.33 0.49
C ILE A 155 -3.64 -14.66 0.76
N GLY A 156 -4.03 -15.95 0.60
CA GLY A 156 -5.39 -16.41 0.86
C GLY A 156 -6.46 -15.94 -0.13
N VAL A 157 -6.05 -15.31 -1.24
CA VAL A 157 -6.98 -14.82 -2.28
C VAL A 157 -7.37 -15.96 -3.22
N THR A 158 -8.66 -16.14 -3.46
CA THR A 158 -9.21 -17.16 -4.37
C THR A 158 -10.23 -16.56 -5.32
N LYS A 159 -10.05 -16.78 -6.63
CA LYS A 159 -11.07 -16.54 -7.65
C LYS A 159 -12.02 -17.74 -7.70
N VAL A 160 -13.28 -17.49 -7.40
CA VAL A 160 -14.36 -18.48 -7.42
C VAL A 160 -15.14 -18.32 -8.72
N VAL A 161 -15.08 -19.33 -9.58
CA VAL A 161 -15.79 -19.34 -10.89
C VAL A 161 -17.05 -20.21 -10.86
N HIS A 162 -17.16 -21.13 -9.92
CA HIS A 162 -18.31 -22.00 -9.70
C HIS A 162 -18.71 -22.01 -8.22
N GLU A 163 -19.99 -22.02 -7.92
CA GLU A 163 -20.52 -21.99 -6.54
C GLU A 163 -19.94 -23.10 -5.65
N ALA A 164 -19.68 -24.28 -6.22
CA ALA A 164 -19.08 -25.40 -5.50
C ALA A 164 -17.69 -25.12 -4.92
N GLN A 165 -16.96 -24.12 -5.44
CA GLN A 165 -15.62 -23.71 -4.96
C GLN A 165 -15.69 -22.78 -3.74
N LEU A 166 -16.85 -22.18 -3.47
CA LEU A 166 -17.00 -21.11 -2.48
C LEU A 166 -16.62 -21.56 -1.07
N ALA A 167 -17.07 -22.73 -0.66
CA ALA A 167 -16.76 -23.28 0.67
C ALA A 167 -15.25 -23.50 0.86
N GLN A 168 -14.56 -24.03 -0.15
CA GLN A 168 -13.10 -24.21 -0.11
C GLN A 168 -12.36 -22.88 -0.08
N ALA A 169 -12.79 -21.90 -0.88
CA ALA A 169 -12.20 -20.56 -0.90
C ALA A 169 -12.33 -19.84 0.45
N ILE A 170 -13.51 -19.97 1.10
CA ILE A 170 -13.76 -19.46 2.45
C ILE A 170 -12.84 -20.14 3.46
N ALA A 171 -12.74 -21.47 3.46
CA ALA A 171 -11.87 -22.20 4.36
C ALA A 171 -10.39 -21.80 4.23
N LEU A 172 -9.92 -21.60 2.99
CA LEU A 172 -8.56 -21.14 2.74
C LEU A 172 -8.35 -19.72 3.30
N ALA A 173 -9.23 -18.78 2.97
CA ALA A 173 -9.08 -17.41 3.44
C ALA A 173 -9.18 -17.31 4.98
N THR A 174 -10.07 -18.08 5.61
CA THR A 174 -10.24 -18.14 7.09
C THR A 174 -8.97 -18.66 7.79
N SER A 175 -8.15 -19.47 7.13
CA SER A 175 -6.87 -19.92 7.72
C SER A 175 -5.84 -18.80 7.89
N HIS A 176 -6.04 -17.66 7.21
CA HIS A 176 -5.17 -16.48 7.28
C HIS A 176 -5.79 -15.34 8.09
N ASP A 177 -7.11 -15.18 8.02
CA ASP A 177 -7.83 -14.12 8.71
C ASP A 177 -9.23 -14.62 9.08
N PRO A 178 -9.70 -14.47 10.33
CA PRO A 178 -11.05 -14.84 10.70
C PRO A 178 -12.13 -14.02 9.98
N ASP A 179 -11.85 -12.76 9.62
CA ASP A 179 -12.70 -11.94 8.79
C ASP A 179 -12.47 -12.22 7.31
N LEU A 180 -13.54 -12.14 6.52
CA LEU A 180 -13.46 -12.37 5.07
C LEU A 180 -14.10 -11.23 4.28
N LEU A 181 -13.52 -10.94 3.12
CA LEU A 181 -14.06 -10.04 2.12
C LEU A 181 -14.33 -10.82 0.83
N CYS A 182 -15.61 -10.85 0.42
CA CYS A 182 -16.02 -11.38 -0.87
C CYS A 182 -16.30 -10.22 -1.82
N GLU A 183 -15.72 -10.23 -3.02
CA GLU A 183 -15.84 -9.12 -3.99
C GLU A 183 -16.26 -9.64 -5.35
N MET A 184 -17.03 -8.83 -6.09
CA MET A 184 -17.24 -9.06 -7.51
C MET A 184 -15.89 -9.04 -8.25
N PHE A 185 -15.63 -10.06 -9.05
CA PHE A 185 -14.44 -10.09 -9.90
C PHE A 185 -14.58 -9.07 -11.03
N ILE A 186 -13.59 -8.22 -11.20
CA ILE A 186 -13.52 -7.26 -12.32
C ILE A 186 -12.62 -7.88 -13.39
N GLU A 187 -13.22 -8.27 -14.51
CA GLU A 187 -12.48 -8.72 -15.68
C GLU A 187 -11.93 -7.52 -16.44
N GLY A 188 -10.61 -7.46 -16.59
CA GLY A 188 -9.99 -6.33 -17.28
C GLY A 188 -8.50 -6.19 -17.03
N GLU A 189 -8.02 -4.96 -17.06
CA GLU A 189 -6.61 -4.60 -16.92
C GLU A 189 -6.28 -4.22 -15.49
N GLU A 190 -5.16 -4.76 -14.98
CA GLU A 190 -4.63 -4.39 -13.68
C GLU A 190 -3.65 -3.23 -13.82
N LEU A 191 -3.90 -2.17 -13.08
CA LEU A 191 -3.12 -0.95 -13.06
C LEU A 191 -2.72 -0.61 -11.63
N THR A 192 -1.63 0.12 -11.52
CA THR A 192 -1.25 0.72 -10.26
C THR A 192 -0.79 2.16 -10.46
N CYS A 193 -1.12 3.02 -9.50
CA CYS A 193 -0.83 4.44 -9.59
C CYS A 193 -0.23 4.94 -8.27
N PRO A 194 1.07 5.26 -8.24
CA PRO A 194 1.67 5.90 -7.08
C PRO A 194 1.18 7.33 -6.90
N VAL A 195 1.05 7.74 -5.63
CA VAL A 195 0.71 9.11 -5.22
C VAL A 195 1.77 9.61 -4.25
N ILE A 196 2.24 10.84 -4.43
CA ILE A 196 3.20 11.52 -3.54
C ILE A 196 2.63 12.83 -3.03
N GLY A 197 3.07 13.26 -1.84
CA GLY A 197 2.61 14.51 -1.21
C GLY A 197 1.46 14.30 -0.23
N GLN A 198 0.72 15.36 0.06
CA GLN A 198 -0.41 15.33 1.02
C GLN A 198 -1.44 16.42 0.74
N GLY A 199 -2.69 16.19 1.11
CA GLY A 199 -3.78 17.16 0.95
C GLY A 199 -3.85 17.67 -0.48
N ASP A 200 -3.92 18.99 -0.69
CA ASP A 200 -4.00 19.60 -2.02
C ASP A 200 -2.71 19.48 -2.84
N ASN A 201 -1.59 19.18 -2.19
CA ASN A 201 -0.31 18.92 -2.86
C ASN A 201 -0.10 17.45 -3.23
N ALA A 202 -1.05 16.57 -2.96
CA ALA A 202 -0.98 15.17 -3.39
C ALA A 202 -1.06 15.09 -4.92
N LYS A 203 -0.09 14.38 -5.54
CA LYS A 203 0.03 14.24 -6.99
C LYS A 203 0.26 12.78 -7.35
N ALA A 204 -0.46 12.32 -8.36
CA ALA A 204 -0.21 11.02 -8.95
C ALA A 204 1.05 11.05 -9.83
N LEU A 205 1.80 9.96 -9.82
CA LEU A 205 2.85 9.67 -10.79
C LEU A 205 2.26 8.93 -12.01
N PRO A 206 3.04 8.67 -13.06
CA PRO A 206 2.60 7.88 -14.21
C PRO A 206 2.03 6.52 -13.80
N VAL A 207 0.94 6.12 -14.44
CA VAL A 207 0.31 4.83 -14.21
C VAL A 207 1.20 3.70 -14.71
N VAL A 208 1.27 2.61 -13.97
CA VAL A 208 1.93 1.37 -14.37
C VAL A 208 0.87 0.33 -14.68
N LYS A 209 0.95 -0.30 -15.85
CA LYS A 209 0.11 -1.45 -16.20
C LYS A 209 0.84 -2.73 -15.87
N ILE A 210 0.14 -3.62 -15.17
CA ILE A 210 0.64 -4.95 -14.78
C ILE A 210 0.09 -5.96 -15.79
N VAL A 211 0.99 -6.68 -16.45
CA VAL A 211 0.64 -7.73 -17.42
C VAL A 211 1.12 -9.05 -16.85
N ALA A 212 0.22 -9.72 -16.13
CA ALA A 212 0.49 -11.03 -15.55
C ALA A 212 0.06 -12.16 -16.47
N PRO A 213 0.77 -13.30 -16.49
CA PRO A 213 0.37 -14.48 -17.25
C PRO A 213 -1.03 -14.92 -16.85
N GLN A 214 -1.90 -15.15 -17.82
CA GLN A 214 -3.29 -15.58 -17.60
C GLN A 214 -4.10 -14.69 -16.64
N GLY A 215 -3.66 -13.45 -16.41
CA GLY A 215 -4.28 -12.52 -15.46
C GLY A 215 -4.10 -12.87 -13.98
N ALA A 216 -3.14 -13.76 -13.65
CA ALA A 216 -2.85 -14.15 -12.27
C ALA A 216 -1.67 -13.33 -11.72
N TYR A 217 -1.95 -12.26 -11.00
CA TYR A 217 -0.95 -11.47 -10.26
C TYR A 217 -0.95 -11.87 -8.80
N ASP A 218 -0.58 -13.12 -8.55
CA ASP A 218 -0.46 -13.71 -7.22
C ASP A 218 0.94 -13.51 -6.59
N TYR A 219 1.13 -14.00 -5.35
CA TYR A 219 2.39 -13.88 -4.62
C TYR A 219 3.58 -14.48 -5.38
N GLN A 220 3.38 -15.65 -6.01
CA GLN A 220 4.42 -16.32 -6.78
C GLN A 220 4.86 -15.47 -7.97
N ASN A 221 3.88 -14.93 -8.72
CA ASN A 221 4.14 -14.10 -9.88
C ASN A 221 4.68 -12.70 -9.52
N LYS A 222 4.34 -12.18 -8.33
CA LYS A 222 4.85 -10.88 -7.86
C LYS A 222 6.35 -10.88 -7.55
N TYR A 223 6.88 -11.98 -7.02
CA TYR A 223 8.22 -11.97 -6.40
C TYR A 223 9.17 -13.04 -6.91
N PHE A 224 8.69 -14.11 -7.57
CA PHE A 224 9.47 -15.31 -7.84
C PHE A 224 9.47 -15.76 -9.31
N THR A 225 8.73 -15.10 -10.20
CA THR A 225 8.77 -15.37 -11.63
C THR A 225 9.09 -14.09 -12.42
N ASP A 226 9.74 -14.28 -13.58
CA ASP A 226 9.99 -13.19 -14.54
C ASP A 226 8.86 -13.08 -15.60
N ASP A 227 7.74 -13.78 -15.38
CA ASP A 227 6.65 -13.86 -16.35
C ASP A 227 5.72 -12.65 -16.32
N VAL A 228 5.79 -11.80 -15.26
CA VAL A 228 5.04 -10.56 -15.17
C VAL A 228 5.80 -9.44 -15.85
N SER A 229 5.16 -8.78 -16.80
CA SER A 229 5.71 -7.57 -17.39
C SER A 229 4.99 -6.31 -16.88
N TYR A 230 5.75 -5.23 -16.75
CA TYR A 230 5.27 -3.94 -16.28
C TYR A 230 5.48 -2.91 -17.38
N LEU A 231 4.41 -2.22 -17.74
CA LEU A 231 4.45 -1.15 -18.75
C LEU A 231 4.33 0.21 -18.06
N CYS A 232 5.39 1.01 -18.18
CA CYS A 232 5.41 2.40 -17.72
C CYS A 232 6.19 3.27 -18.73
N PRO A 233 5.53 4.19 -19.44
CA PRO A 233 4.11 4.54 -19.39
C PRO A 233 3.15 3.37 -19.70
N SER A 234 1.95 3.44 -19.12
CA SER A 234 0.96 2.34 -19.13
C SER A 234 0.40 1.97 -20.52
N GLY A 235 0.57 2.85 -21.50
CA GLY A 235 -0.03 2.73 -22.84
C GLY A 235 -1.52 3.09 -22.91
N LEU A 236 -2.10 3.63 -21.82
CA LEU A 236 -3.47 4.16 -21.80
C LEU A 236 -3.59 5.43 -22.64
N ALA A 237 -4.80 5.71 -23.13
CA ALA A 237 -5.10 7.02 -23.70
C ALA A 237 -4.93 8.12 -22.64
N ALA A 238 -4.47 9.31 -23.03
CA ALA A 238 -4.12 10.39 -22.10
C ALA A 238 -5.27 10.78 -21.15
N ASP A 239 -6.51 10.77 -21.61
CA ASP A 239 -7.67 11.12 -20.78
C ASP A 239 -8.05 9.99 -19.82
N GLU A 240 -7.83 8.74 -20.22
CA GLU A 240 -8.00 7.57 -19.34
C GLU A 240 -6.94 7.57 -18.23
N GLU A 241 -5.67 7.81 -18.58
CA GLU A 241 -4.61 7.93 -17.58
C GLU A 241 -4.87 9.04 -16.57
N LYS A 242 -5.33 10.22 -17.02
CA LYS A 242 -5.74 11.31 -16.11
C LYS A 242 -6.89 10.92 -15.21
N THR A 243 -7.87 10.16 -15.71
CA THR A 243 -9.00 9.65 -14.92
C THR A 243 -8.51 8.72 -13.81
N ILE A 244 -7.60 7.79 -14.12
CA ILE A 244 -6.98 6.88 -13.15
C ILE A 244 -6.16 7.65 -12.11
N GLN A 245 -5.36 8.63 -12.56
CA GLN A 245 -4.57 9.48 -11.67
C GLN A 245 -5.46 10.30 -10.72
N ALA A 246 -6.53 10.91 -11.22
CA ALA A 246 -7.48 11.67 -10.41
C ALA A 246 -8.19 10.78 -9.37
N LEU A 247 -8.63 9.58 -9.79
CA LEU A 247 -9.22 8.58 -8.90
C LEU A 247 -8.26 8.16 -7.79
N SER A 248 -6.98 7.91 -8.13
CA SER A 248 -5.93 7.51 -7.17
C SER A 248 -5.67 8.60 -6.14
N VAL A 249 -5.59 9.86 -6.56
CA VAL A 249 -5.41 11.01 -5.65
C VAL A 249 -6.63 11.16 -4.75
N ALA A 250 -7.85 11.03 -5.28
CA ALA A 250 -9.08 11.10 -4.49
C ALA A 250 -9.14 9.97 -3.45
N ALA A 251 -8.80 8.73 -3.84
CA ALA A 251 -8.74 7.57 -2.95
C ALA A 251 -7.73 7.76 -1.82
N TYR A 252 -6.54 8.26 -2.14
CA TYR A 252 -5.46 8.56 -1.20
C TYR A 252 -5.88 9.64 -0.19
N ARG A 253 -6.52 10.70 -0.65
CA ARG A 253 -7.03 11.80 0.20
C ARG A 253 -8.17 11.35 1.10
N ALA A 254 -9.09 10.54 0.60
CA ALA A 254 -10.24 10.02 1.35
C ALA A 254 -9.80 9.22 2.59
N LEU A 255 -8.65 8.53 2.51
CA LEU A 255 -8.09 7.79 3.64
C LEU A 255 -7.22 8.67 4.57
N GLY A 256 -7.00 9.94 4.23
CA GLY A 256 -6.10 10.81 4.97
C GLY A 256 -4.62 10.46 4.82
N CYS A 257 -4.24 9.81 3.72
CA CYS A 257 -2.86 9.44 3.43
C CYS A 257 -1.97 10.67 3.22
N ARG A 258 -0.67 10.52 3.53
CA ARG A 258 0.36 11.54 3.34
C ARG A 258 1.71 10.94 2.97
N GLY A 259 2.62 11.79 2.51
CA GLY A 259 3.97 11.42 2.10
C GLY A 259 3.98 10.71 0.76
N TRP A 260 3.63 9.44 0.73
CA TRP A 260 3.55 8.62 -0.47
C TRP A 260 2.65 7.40 -0.25
N GLY A 261 2.23 6.78 -1.35
CA GLY A 261 1.43 5.54 -1.34
C GLY A 261 1.20 5.07 -2.77
N ARG A 262 0.47 3.95 -2.93
CA ARG A 262 0.16 3.36 -4.22
C ARG A 262 -1.26 2.80 -4.23
N ALA A 263 -2.09 3.28 -5.15
CA ALA A 263 -3.42 2.75 -5.40
C ALA A 263 -3.34 1.60 -6.42
N ASP A 264 -3.94 0.46 -6.12
CA ASP A 264 -4.09 -0.66 -7.04
C ASP A 264 -5.52 -0.67 -7.60
N ILE A 265 -5.65 -0.85 -8.91
CA ILE A 265 -6.88 -0.55 -9.67
C ILE A 265 -7.12 -1.62 -10.72
N MET A 266 -8.38 -2.04 -10.88
CA MET A 266 -8.82 -2.80 -12.04
C MET A 266 -9.62 -1.89 -13.00
N VAL A 267 -9.32 -1.93 -14.28
CA VAL A 267 -10.14 -1.28 -15.33
C VAL A 267 -10.93 -2.35 -16.04
N ARG A 268 -12.26 -2.30 -15.89
CA ARG A 268 -13.15 -3.30 -16.47
C ARG A 268 -13.12 -3.26 -18.01
N ALA A 269 -12.94 -4.40 -18.66
CA ALA A 269 -12.77 -4.50 -20.09
C ALA A 269 -14.00 -4.04 -20.90
N SER A 270 -15.22 -4.27 -20.35
CA SER A 270 -16.47 -4.03 -21.08
C SER A 270 -16.81 -2.55 -21.29
N ASP A 271 -16.45 -1.68 -20.36
CA ASP A 271 -16.84 -0.26 -20.36
C ASP A 271 -15.75 0.70 -19.89
N ARG A 272 -14.55 0.19 -19.67
CA ARG A 272 -13.37 0.95 -19.18
C ARG A 272 -13.58 1.63 -17.82
N GLN A 273 -14.58 1.18 -17.02
CA GLN A 273 -14.81 1.68 -15.67
C GLN A 273 -13.64 1.27 -14.74
N PRO A 274 -12.97 2.22 -14.06
CA PRO A 274 -11.95 1.90 -13.06
C PRO A 274 -12.56 1.55 -11.71
N PHE A 275 -11.94 0.60 -10.99
CA PHE A 275 -12.32 0.16 -9.66
C PHE A 275 -11.10 0.08 -8.77
N LEU A 276 -11.11 0.82 -7.67
CA LEU A 276 -10.07 0.79 -6.63
C LEU A 276 -10.10 -0.55 -5.89
N LEU A 277 -8.97 -1.21 -5.79
CA LEU A 277 -8.82 -2.47 -5.05
C LEU A 277 -8.34 -2.24 -3.63
N GLU A 278 -7.19 -1.56 -3.49
CA GLU A 278 -6.53 -1.28 -2.21
C GLU A 278 -5.61 -0.05 -2.31
N MET A 279 -5.21 0.46 -1.15
CA MET A 279 -4.21 1.53 -1.00
C MET A 279 -3.04 1.01 -0.17
N ASN A 280 -1.85 0.99 -0.75
CA ASN A 280 -0.63 0.61 -0.04
C ASN A 280 0.05 1.87 0.50
N THR A 281 0.26 1.96 1.81
CA THR A 281 0.84 3.13 2.47
C THR A 281 2.35 3.05 2.68
N SER A 282 2.94 1.88 2.52
CA SER A 282 4.39 1.65 2.47
C SER A 282 4.73 0.64 1.36
N PRO A 283 4.47 0.99 0.07
CA PRO A 283 4.68 0.07 -1.03
C PRO A 283 6.16 -0.27 -1.20
N GLY A 284 6.47 -1.40 -1.87
CA GLY A 284 7.83 -1.85 -2.10
C GLY A 284 8.74 -0.79 -2.74
N MET A 285 9.98 -0.75 -2.29
CA MET A 285 11.02 0.21 -2.70
C MET A 285 12.30 -0.47 -3.21
N THR A 286 12.20 -1.68 -3.73
CA THR A 286 13.32 -2.28 -4.48
C THR A 286 13.50 -1.56 -5.82
N SER A 287 14.66 -1.73 -6.48
CA SER A 287 14.92 -1.16 -7.80
C SER A 287 13.92 -1.58 -8.89
N HIS A 288 13.22 -2.69 -8.69
CA HIS A 288 12.20 -3.24 -9.60
C HIS A 288 10.77 -2.96 -9.14
N SER A 289 10.59 -2.24 -8.02
CA SER A 289 9.27 -1.93 -7.49
C SER A 289 8.55 -0.88 -8.34
N LEU A 290 7.22 -0.93 -8.31
CA LEU A 290 6.36 -0.14 -9.20
C LEU A 290 6.40 1.36 -8.94
N VAL A 291 6.62 1.80 -7.67
CA VAL A 291 6.76 3.22 -7.33
C VAL A 291 8.06 3.80 -7.89
N PRO A 292 9.25 3.20 -7.69
CA PRO A 292 10.47 3.62 -8.38
C PRO A 292 10.37 3.63 -9.90
N MET A 293 9.73 2.62 -10.49
CA MET A 293 9.52 2.55 -11.95
C MET A 293 8.69 3.75 -12.44
N SER A 294 7.58 4.03 -11.79
CA SER A 294 6.71 5.16 -12.11
C SER A 294 7.42 6.51 -11.92
N ALA A 295 8.20 6.66 -10.83
CA ALA A 295 8.99 7.86 -10.58
C ALA A 295 10.04 8.09 -11.67
N LEU A 296 10.72 7.03 -12.11
CA LEU A 296 11.70 7.10 -13.19
C LEU A 296 11.05 7.56 -14.50
N ALA A 297 9.86 7.06 -14.84
CA ALA A 297 9.08 7.51 -15.99
C ALA A 297 8.67 9.00 -15.90
N ALA A 298 8.55 9.54 -14.67
CA ALA A 298 8.34 10.96 -14.42
C ALA A 298 9.66 11.77 -14.39
N GLY A 299 10.81 11.17 -14.69
CA GLY A 299 12.12 11.84 -14.65
C GLY A 299 12.72 11.99 -13.24
N ILE A 300 12.18 11.27 -12.24
CA ILE A 300 12.66 11.29 -10.86
C ILE A 300 13.53 10.05 -10.64
N SER A 301 14.83 10.24 -10.41
CA SER A 301 15.73 9.13 -10.10
C SER A 301 15.41 8.50 -8.73
N TYR A 302 15.82 7.25 -8.54
CA TYR A 302 15.56 6.53 -7.29
C TYR A 302 16.11 7.26 -6.04
N PRO A 303 17.36 7.80 -6.02
CA PRO A 303 17.81 8.61 -4.89
C PRO A 303 16.98 9.88 -4.66
N GLN A 304 16.57 10.55 -5.73
CA GLN A 304 15.69 11.73 -5.63
C GLN A 304 14.33 11.36 -5.03
N LEU A 305 13.72 10.24 -5.44
CA LEU A 305 12.48 9.74 -4.88
C LEU A 305 12.62 9.48 -3.37
N CYS A 306 13.67 8.75 -2.94
CA CYS A 306 13.93 8.48 -1.54
C CYS A 306 14.08 9.77 -0.72
N LEU A 307 14.81 10.76 -1.24
CA LEU A 307 14.97 12.06 -0.58
C LEU A 307 13.65 12.84 -0.52
N MET A 308 12.85 12.83 -1.59
CA MET A 308 11.53 13.47 -1.63
C MET A 308 10.60 12.87 -0.57
N ILE A 309 10.58 11.55 -0.46
CA ILE A 309 9.78 10.85 0.56
C ILE A 309 10.26 11.23 1.96
N LEU A 310 11.58 11.18 2.21
CA LEU A 310 12.18 11.54 3.49
C LEU A 310 11.90 12.99 3.88
N SER A 311 11.99 13.91 2.93
CA SER A 311 11.76 15.35 3.17
C SER A 311 10.31 15.66 3.60
N ASN A 312 9.38 14.74 3.35
CA ASN A 312 7.99 14.83 3.81
C ASN A 312 7.74 14.12 5.15
N ALA A 313 8.79 13.58 5.79
CA ALA A 313 8.65 12.96 7.10
C ALA A 313 8.05 13.93 8.13
N SER A 314 7.02 13.49 8.82
CA SER A 314 6.30 14.34 9.78
C SER A 314 5.60 13.50 10.85
N LEU A 315 5.11 14.16 11.90
CA LEU A 315 4.21 13.61 12.89
C LEU A 315 2.77 14.02 12.55
N ASP A 316 1.79 13.19 12.92
CA ASP A 316 0.36 13.54 12.85
C ASP A 316 0.02 14.59 13.93
N SER A 317 0.62 14.45 15.13
CA SER A 317 0.49 15.40 16.20
C SER A 317 1.23 16.69 15.88
N ARG A 318 0.53 17.66 15.29
CA ARG A 318 1.06 19.03 15.19
C ARG A 318 1.16 19.60 16.61
N LYS A 319 2.36 19.81 17.13
CA LYS A 319 2.51 20.71 18.28
C LYS A 319 1.86 22.05 17.90
N ALA A 320 0.80 22.43 18.62
CA ALA A 320 0.26 23.77 18.49
C ALA A 320 1.44 24.72 18.65
N VAL A 321 1.76 25.50 17.62
CA VAL A 321 2.74 26.58 17.75
C VAL A 321 2.14 27.51 18.78
N ALA A 322 2.69 27.50 20.00
CA ALA A 322 2.34 28.47 21.01
C ALA A 322 2.60 29.85 20.37
N LYS A 323 1.52 30.58 20.08
CA LYS A 323 1.63 31.99 19.75
C LYS A 323 2.24 32.65 20.96
N GLN A 324 3.52 32.99 20.91
CA GLN A 324 4.15 33.95 21.82
C GLN A 324 3.67 35.34 21.45
#